data_55f392887153acc5d06d7e2d7f2d1ee1
#
_entry.id   55f392887153acc5d06d7e2d7f2d1ee1
#
_cell.length_a   1.000
_cell.length_b   1.000
_cell.length_c   1.000
_cell.angle_alpha   90.00
_cell.angle_beta   90.00
_cell.angle_gamma   90.00
#
_symmetry.space_group_name_H-M   'P 1'
#
loop_
_entity.id
_entity.type
_entity.pdbx_description
1 polymer ?
#
loop_
_entity_poly.entity_id
_entity_poly.type
_entity_poly.pdbx_seq_one_letter_code
_entity_poly.pdbx_strand_id
1 'polypeptide(L)'
;FYHISTDEVYGALELTRPEGDAAGGESGGGPFGEEFFTEETKYAPHSPYSASKASSDHFVRAYHDTYGMPTLVTNCSNNYGPYQFPEKLIPLFINNIRHRRPLPVYGRGQNVRDWLYVEDHARAIDVIFHRGKVADTYNIGGFNEWKNIDLIRVIVRTVDRLLGNPEGASEKLITYVTDRAGHDMRYAIDSRKLKRELGWQPSLQFEEGIEKTVRWYLENQSWMDDITSGEYQQY
;
A
#
# COMPACT_ATOMS: atom_id res chain seq x y z
N PHE A 1 -5.37 11.62 -20.51
CA PHE A 1 -5.07 10.24 -20.09
C PHE A 1 -4.52 10.26 -18.67
N TYR A 2 -5.10 9.47 -17.77
CA TYR A 2 -4.66 9.36 -16.39
C TYR A 2 -4.02 7.96 -16.17
N HIS A 3 -2.77 7.92 -15.74
CA HIS A 3 -2.03 6.69 -15.52
C HIS A 3 -1.74 6.46 -14.03
N ILE A 4 -2.17 5.30 -13.52
CA ILE A 4 -1.94 4.89 -12.15
C ILE A 4 -0.73 3.94 -12.13
N SER A 5 0.35 4.38 -11.49
CA SER A 5 1.59 3.63 -11.29
C SER A 5 1.79 3.25 -9.81
N THR A 6 3.00 2.99 -9.41
CA THR A 6 3.36 2.50 -8.07
C THR A 6 4.65 3.17 -7.58
N ASP A 7 4.84 3.28 -6.29
CA ASP A 7 6.08 3.72 -5.66
C ASP A 7 7.26 2.76 -5.89
N GLU A 8 6.97 1.50 -6.22
CA GLU A 8 8.00 0.50 -6.54
C GLU A 8 8.89 0.87 -7.74
N VAL A 9 8.45 1.82 -8.58
CA VAL A 9 9.26 2.30 -9.72
C VAL A 9 10.50 3.06 -9.28
N TYR A 10 10.49 3.62 -8.06
CA TYR A 10 11.61 4.37 -7.51
C TYR A 10 12.74 3.47 -6.96
N GLY A 11 12.49 2.19 -6.73
CA GLY A 11 13.44 1.25 -6.12
C GLY A 11 13.22 1.07 -4.63
N ALA A 12 14.29 0.91 -3.84
CA ALA A 12 14.21 0.67 -2.40
C ALA A 12 14.89 1.78 -1.60
N LEU A 13 14.36 2.06 -0.42
CA LEU A 13 14.98 2.88 0.61
C LEU A 13 15.62 2.01 1.69
N GLU A 14 16.66 2.53 2.33
CA GLU A 14 17.30 1.88 3.47
C GLU A 14 16.55 2.16 4.79
N LEU A 15 16.70 1.25 5.75
CA LEU A 15 16.31 1.46 7.13
C LEU A 15 17.44 2.18 7.85
N THR A 16 17.30 3.49 8.11
CA THR A 16 18.35 4.30 8.73
C THR A 16 18.10 4.62 10.19
N ARG A 17 16.95 4.22 10.76
CA ARG A 17 16.61 4.39 12.18
C ARG A 17 16.51 3.05 12.88
N PRO A 18 17.14 2.89 14.08
CA PRO A 18 16.94 1.70 14.90
C PRO A 18 15.50 1.61 15.42
N GLU A 19 15.09 0.39 15.77
CA GLU A 19 13.78 0.11 16.33
C GLU A 19 13.51 0.96 17.57
N GLY A 20 12.40 1.69 17.58
CA GLY A 20 11.85 2.33 18.77
C GLY A 20 11.81 3.85 18.81
N ASP A 21 12.46 4.56 17.90
CA ASP A 21 12.33 6.02 17.83
C ASP A 21 11.07 6.42 17.06
N ALA A 22 9.93 6.30 17.72
CA ALA A 22 8.60 6.71 17.20
C ALA A 22 8.40 8.24 17.13
N ALA A 23 9.46 9.04 17.17
CA ALA A 23 9.36 10.48 17.07
C ALA A 23 9.68 10.92 15.63
N GLY A 24 8.67 11.00 14.80
CA GLY A 24 8.66 11.94 13.69
C GLY A 24 8.78 13.34 14.27
N GLY A 25 10.01 13.80 14.50
CA GLY A 25 10.29 15.16 14.92
C GLY A 25 10.04 16.10 13.72
N GLU A 26 9.98 17.41 13.98
CA GLU A 26 9.81 18.50 13.01
C GLU A 26 10.80 18.47 11.83
N SER A 27 11.73 17.53 11.78
CA SER A 27 12.73 17.32 10.72
C SER A 27 12.23 16.57 9.47
N GLY A 28 10.98 16.16 9.40
CA GLY A 28 10.35 15.66 8.18
C GLY A 28 10.68 14.20 7.79
N GLY A 29 11.36 13.42 8.62
CA GLY A 29 11.64 12.01 8.40
C GLY A 29 10.53 11.08 8.91
N GLY A 30 10.46 9.85 8.38
CA GLY A 30 9.55 8.79 8.84
C GLY A 30 10.13 7.97 10.00
N PRO A 31 9.33 7.06 10.59
CA PRO A 31 9.75 6.26 11.75
C PRO A 31 10.91 5.30 11.44
N PHE A 32 11.14 4.96 10.18
CA PHE A 32 12.16 4.00 9.75
C PHE A 32 13.32 4.61 8.96
N GLY A 33 13.26 5.91 8.65
CA GLY A 33 14.32 6.61 7.94
C GLY A 33 13.93 8.02 7.54
N GLU A 34 14.93 8.82 7.13
CA GLU A 34 14.73 10.24 6.80
C GLU A 34 14.32 10.45 5.34
N GLU A 35 14.67 9.51 4.47
CA GLU A 35 14.42 9.63 3.04
C GLU A 35 13.01 9.15 2.67
N PHE A 36 12.42 9.84 1.69
CA PHE A 36 11.18 9.49 1.01
C PHE A 36 11.35 9.62 -0.49
N PHE A 37 10.64 8.81 -1.26
CA PHE A 37 10.52 9.01 -2.70
C PHE A 37 9.70 10.26 -3.01
N THR A 38 10.29 11.18 -3.73
CA THR A 38 9.61 12.37 -4.28
C THR A 38 9.40 12.18 -5.78
N GLU A 39 8.65 13.08 -6.40
CA GLU A 39 8.44 13.07 -7.86
C GLU A 39 9.73 13.34 -8.65
N GLU A 40 10.78 13.86 -7.99
CA GLU A 40 12.13 14.08 -8.56
C GLU A 40 13.03 12.86 -8.42
N THR A 41 12.63 11.86 -7.63
CA THR A 41 13.41 10.62 -7.42
C THR A 41 13.53 9.86 -8.74
N LYS A 42 14.76 9.47 -9.10
CA LYS A 42 15.01 8.67 -10.31
C LYS A 42 14.43 7.27 -10.16
N TYR A 43 13.86 6.75 -11.23
CA TYR A 43 13.39 5.37 -11.29
C TYR A 43 14.57 4.38 -11.24
N ALA A 44 14.46 3.40 -10.36
CA ALA A 44 15.42 2.32 -10.17
C ALA A 44 14.71 1.01 -9.80
N PRO A 45 13.79 0.49 -10.64
CA PRO A 45 12.96 -0.66 -10.30
C PRO A 45 13.80 -1.94 -10.16
N HIS A 46 13.51 -2.77 -9.13
CA HIS A 46 14.26 -4.00 -8.84
C HIS A 46 13.51 -5.28 -9.20
N SER A 47 12.24 -5.20 -9.61
CA SER A 47 11.44 -6.37 -10.00
C SER A 47 10.94 -6.27 -11.45
N PRO A 48 10.61 -7.40 -12.12
CA PRO A 48 9.96 -7.36 -13.44
C PRO A 48 8.67 -6.56 -13.44
N TYR A 49 7.88 -6.64 -12.36
CA TYR A 49 6.66 -5.86 -12.19
C TYR A 49 6.96 -4.35 -12.15
N SER A 50 7.82 -3.92 -11.24
CA SER A 50 8.16 -2.50 -11.11
C SER A 50 8.83 -1.94 -12.37
N ALA A 51 9.66 -2.75 -13.05
CA ALA A 51 10.25 -2.38 -14.34
C ALA A 51 9.18 -2.19 -15.45
N SER A 52 8.16 -3.06 -15.49
CA SER A 52 7.04 -2.92 -16.43
C SER A 52 6.21 -1.66 -16.18
N LYS A 53 5.99 -1.32 -14.91
CA LYS A 53 5.29 -0.08 -14.51
C LYS A 53 6.12 1.16 -14.85
N ALA A 54 7.41 1.18 -14.54
CA ALA A 54 8.33 2.25 -14.93
C ALA A 54 8.36 2.48 -16.45
N SER A 55 8.37 1.39 -17.22
CA SER A 55 8.29 1.47 -18.69
C SER A 55 6.97 2.10 -19.15
N SER A 56 5.86 1.74 -18.52
CA SER A 56 4.54 2.33 -18.82
C SER A 56 4.52 3.84 -18.54
N ASP A 57 5.10 4.26 -17.41
CA ASP A 57 5.22 5.68 -17.04
C ASP A 57 6.01 6.47 -18.10
N HIS A 58 7.12 5.89 -18.56
CA HIS A 58 7.92 6.49 -19.64
C HIS A 58 7.15 6.58 -20.97
N PHE A 59 6.37 5.57 -21.33
CA PHE A 59 5.51 5.64 -22.51
C PHE A 59 4.49 6.77 -22.40
N VAL A 60 3.83 6.91 -21.27
CA VAL A 60 2.84 7.98 -21.04
C VAL A 60 3.46 9.37 -21.23
N ARG A 61 4.65 9.59 -20.63
CA ARG A 61 5.40 10.84 -20.81
C ARG A 61 5.81 11.07 -22.27
N ALA A 62 6.35 10.04 -22.93
CA ALA A 62 6.75 10.13 -24.31
C ALA A 62 5.60 10.47 -25.28
N TYR A 63 4.37 9.96 -25.01
CA TYR A 63 3.19 10.32 -25.78
C TYR A 63 2.77 11.78 -25.58
N HIS A 64 2.94 12.31 -24.37
CA HIS A 64 2.78 13.75 -24.16
C HIS A 64 3.79 14.56 -24.94
N ASP A 65 5.08 14.25 -24.79
CA ASP A 65 6.18 15.00 -25.40
C ASP A 65 6.14 14.97 -26.93
N THR A 66 5.75 13.83 -27.50
CA THR A 66 5.74 13.64 -28.96
C THR A 66 4.44 14.14 -29.62
N TYR A 67 3.30 13.89 -28.98
CA TYR A 67 1.99 14.11 -29.62
C TYR A 67 1.12 15.13 -28.89
N GLY A 68 1.59 15.74 -27.81
CA GLY A 68 0.80 16.68 -27.00
C GLY A 68 -0.38 16.03 -26.27
N MET A 69 -0.37 14.71 -26.07
CA MET A 69 -1.47 14.02 -25.37
C MET A 69 -1.58 14.57 -23.94
N PRO A 70 -2.76 15.03 -23.47
CA PRO A 70 -2.91 15.48 -22.10
C PRO A 70 -2.82 14.29 -21.14
N THR A 71 -1.74 14.20 -20.37
CA THR A 71 -1.44 13.09 -19.48
C THR A 71 -1.29 13.53 -18.04
N LEU A 72 -1.57 12.60 -17.12
CA LEU A 72 -1.25 12.67 -15.69
C LEU A 72 -0.69 11.32 -15.28
N VAL A 73 0.36 11.31 -14.47
CA VAL A 73 0.95 10.08 -13.88
C VAL A 73 0.84 10.17 -12.37
N THR A 74 0.45 9.09 -11.72
CA THR A 74 0.47 9.00 -10.26
C THR A 74 1.21 7.75 -9.80
N ASN A 75 2.05 7.91 -8.79
CA ASN A 75 2.70 6.81 -8.10
C ASN A 75 2.09 6.70 -6.70
N CYS A 76 1.54 5.54 -6.36
CA CYS A 76 0.88 5.36 -5.08
C CYS A 76 1.58 4.32 -4.22
N SER A 77 1.45 4.49 -2.90
CA SER A 77 1.85 3.51 -1.89
C SER A 77 0.89 2.31 -1.84
N ASN A 78 1.16 1.35 -0.94
CA ASN A 78 0.32 0.16 -0.80
C ASN A 78 -1.10 0.52 -0.37
N ASN A 79 -2.08 0.12 -1.16
CA ASN A 79 -3.49 0.36 -0.85
C ASN A 79 -4.07 -0.77 0.00
N TYR A 80 -5.04 -0.43 0.86
CA TYR A 80 -5.85 -1.38 1.61
C TYR A 80 -7.28 -0.85 1.77
N GLY A 81 -8.23 -1.75 1.97
CA GLY A 81 -9.64 -1.38 2.13
C GLY A 81 -10.58 -2.41 1.52
N PRO A 82 -11.88 -2.05 1.38
CA PRO A 82 -12.88 -2.88 0.74
C PRO A 82 -12.51 -3.31 -0.68
N TYR A 83 -13.01 -4.47 -1.12
CA TYR A 83 -12.89 -5.00 -2.48
C TYR A 83 -11.46 -5.32 -2.95
N GLN A 84 -10.45 -5.31 -2.07
CA GLN A 84 -9.11 -5.75 -2.45
C GLN A 84 -9.10 -7.27 -2.71
N PHE A 85 -8.47 -7.68 -3.82
CA PHE A 85 -8.45 -9.09 -4.21
C PHE A 85 -7.83 -9.99 -3.13
N PRO A 86 -8.45 -11.14 -2.79
CA PRO A 86 -8.10 -11.96 -1.62
C PRO A 86 -6.72 -12.60 -1.60
N GLU A 87 -5.93 -12.51 -2.67
CA GLU A 87 -4.52 -12.93 -2.67
C GLU A 87 -3.59 -11.92 -1.97
N LYS A 88 -4.05 -10.67 -1.81
CA LYS A 88 -3.27 -9.61 -1.16
C LYS A 88 -3.24 -9.79 0.35
N LEU A 89 -2.18 -9.31 0.99
CA LEU A 89 -1.85 -9.57 2.40
C LEU A 89 -3.05 -9.38 3.34
N ILE A 90 -3.69 -8.22 3.32
CA ILE A 90 -4.72 -7.89 4.30
C ILE A 90 -5.96 -8.78 4.16
N PRO A 91 -6.64 -8.86 2.99
CA PRO A 91 -7.81 -9.74 2.87
C PRO A 91 -7.47 -11.23 3.00
N LEU A 92 -6.29 -11.68 2.53
CA LEU A 92 -5.84 -13.05 2.72
C LEU A 92 -5.74 -13.40 4.21
N PHE A 93 -5.15 -12.51 5.02
CA PHE A 93 -4.94 -12.78 6.44
C PHE A 93 -6.26 -12.74 7.21
N ILE A 94 -7.16 -11.81 6.90
CA ILE A 94 -8.53 -11.78 7.47
C ILE A 94 -9.24 -13.12 7.20
N ASN A 95 -9.22 -13.59 5.95
CA ASN A 95 -9.84 -14.84 5.55
C ASN A 95 -9.18 -16.05 6.22
N ASN A 96 -7.83 -16.07 6.30
CA ASN A 96 -7.11 -17.16 6.94
C ASN A 96 -7.36 -17.24 8.45
N ILE A 97 -7.42 -16.10 9.15
CA ILE A 97 -7.74 -16.06 10.59
C ILE A 97 -9.14 -16.64 10.82
N ARG A 98 -10.12 -16.19 10.04
CA ARG A 98 -11.50 -16.70 10.12
C ARG A 98 -11.58 -18.22 9.96
N HIS A 99 -10.80 -18.78 9.05
CA HIS A 99 -10.77 -20.23 8.77
C HIS A 99 -9.68 -20.97 9.54
N ARG A 100 -8.99 -20.33 10.50
CA ARG A 100 -7.89 -20.90 11.29
C ARG A 100 -6.77 -21.50 10.42
N ARG A 101 -6.47 -20.86 9.29
CA ARG A 101 -5.40 -21.24 8.36
C ARG A 101 -4.10 -20.51 8.69
N PRO A 102 -2.93 -21.04 8.29
CA PRO A 102 -1.65 -20.38 8.48
C PRO A 102 -1.59 -18.97 7.87
N LEU A 103 -0.85 -18.09 8.55
CA LEU A 103 -0.57 -16.72 8.11
C LEU A 103 0.89 -16.66 7.63
N PRO A 104 1.16 -16.82 6.32
CA PRO A 104 2.53 -16.89 5.80
C PRO A 104 3.21 -15.52 5.81
N VAL A 105 4.29 -15.40 6.55
CA VAL A 105 5.11 -14.18 6.64
C VAL A 105 6.43 -14.41 5.92
N TYR A 106 6.70 -13.62 4.90
CA TYR A 106 7.95 -13.68 4.14
C TYR A 106 9.14 -13.23 5.00
N GLY A 107 10.22 -14.01 4.98
CA GLY A 107 11.41 -13.75 5.78
C GLY A 107 11.06 -13.64 7.26
N ARG A 108 11.38 -12.51 7.88
CA ARG A 108 11.01 -12.17 9.26
C ARG A 108 9.94 -11.09 9.34
N GLY A 109 9.37 -10.68 8.19
CA GLY A 109 8.37 -9.61 8.13
C GLY A 109 8.92 -8.21 8.44
N GLN A 110 10.21 -7.98 8.24
CA GLN A 110 10.86 -6.70 8.55
C GLN A 110 10.71 -5.65 7.45
N ASN A 111 10.23 -6.04 6.27
CA ASN A 111 9.98 -5.11 5.19
C ASN A 111 8.96 -4.06 5.60
N VAL A 112 9.25 -2.80 5.27
CA VAL A 112 8.43 -1.64 5.61
C VAL A 112 7.66 -1.18 4.38
N ARG A 113 6.38 -0.89 4.57
CA ARG A 113 5.49 -0.36 3.54
C ARG A 113 4.71 0.81 4.10
N ASP A 114 4.47 1.81 3.25
CA ASP A 114 3.50 2.87 3.52
C ASP A 114 2.11 2.39 3.08
N TRP A 115 1.10 2.60 3.90
CA TRP A 115 -0.25 2.09 3.69
C TRP A 115 -1.27 3.22 3.55
N LEU A 116 -2.04 3.16 2.47
CA LEU A 116 -3.04 4.15 2.11
C LEU A 116 -4.43 3.52 2.03
N TYR A 117 -5.39 4.10 2.73
CA TYR A 117 -6.78 3.65 2.64
C TYR A 117 -7.36 3.93 1.25
N VAL A 118 -8.03 2.93 0.67
CA VAL A 118 -8.43 2.96 -0.76
C VAL A 118 -9.36 4.11 -1.12
N GLU A 119 -10.24 4.54 -0.21
CA GLU A 119 -11.11 5.70 -0.46
C GLU A 119 -10.31 7.01 -0.49
N ASP A 120 -9.24 7.11 0.30
CA ASP A 120 -8.32 8.26 0.24
C ASP A 120 -7.60 8.29 -1.11
N HIS A 121 -7.18 7.13 -1.62
CA HIS A 121 -6.59 7.03 -2.96
C HIS A 121 -7.60 7.44 -4.05
N ALA A 122 -8.84 6.95 -3.97
CA ALA A 122 -9.89 7.33 -4.93
C ALA A 122 -10.15 8.85 -4.93
N ARG A 123 -10.18 9.47 -3.74
CA ARG A 123 -10.29 10.94 -3.63
C ARG A 123 -9.07 11.68 -4.22
N ALA A 124 -7.86 11.12 -4.04
CA ALA A 124 -6.66 11.69 -4.66
C ALA A 124 -6.76 11.66 -6.18
N ILE A 125 -7.17 10.52 -6.75
CA ILE A 125 -7.39 10.36 -8.19
C ILE A 125 -8.38 11.41 -8.71
N ASP A 126 -9.52 11.57 -8.06
CA ASP A 126 -10.54 12.55 -8.44
C ASP A 126 -10.00 13.99 -8.42
N VAL A 127 -9.35 14.39 -7.34
CA VAL A 127 -8.76 15.72 -7.21
C VAL A 127 -7.68 15.98 -8.28
N ILE A 128 -6.78 15.02 -8.50
CA ILE A 128 -5.71 15.15 -9.49
C ILE A 128 -6.30 15.18 -10.91
N PHE A 129 -7.30 14.34 -11.21
CA PHE A 129 -7.92 14.31 -12.52
C PHE A 129 -8.55 15.65 -12.91
N HIS A 130 -9.21 16.32 -11.96
CA HIS A 130 -9.91 17.60 -12.23
C HIS A 130 -9.03 18.84 -12.07
N ARG A 131 -7.97 18.80 -11.28
CA ARG A 131 -7.20 19.97 -10.88
C ARG A 131 -5.69 19.82 -11.06
N GLY A 132 -5.21 18.63 -11.37
CA GLY A 132 -3.79 18.37 -11.60
C GLY A 132 -3.27 19.07 -12.85
N LYS A 133 -2.00 19.40 -12.84
CA LYS A 133 -1.31 20.01 -13.97
C LYS A 133 -1.04 18.94 -15.03
N VAL A 134 -1.46 19.18 -16.26
CA VAL A 134 -1.20 18.27 -17.41
C VAL A 134 0.31 18.04 -17.56
N ALA A 135 0.68 16.82 -17.88
CA ALA A 135 2.05 16.31 -18.02
C ALA A 135 2.85 16.23 -16.70
N ASP A 136 2.19 16.41 -15.56
CA ASP A 136 2.84 16.32 -14.27
C ASP A 136 2.67 14.93 -13.63
N THR A 137 3.49 14.67 -12.61
CA THR A 137 3.45 13.47 -11.78
C THR A 137 3.10 13.85 -10.35
N TYR A 138 2.24 13.06 -9.70
CA TYR A 138 1.88 13.21 -8.31
C TYR A 138 2.08 11.92 -7.53
N ASN A 139 2.80 12.02 -6.42
CA ASN A 139 2.92 10.94 -5.46
C ASN A 139 1.72 10.93 -4.50
N ILE A 140 1.18 9.73 -4.23
CA ILE A 140 0.03 9.55 -3.35
C ILE A 140 0.42 8.54 -2.26
N GLY A 141 0.68 9.03 -1.04
CA GLY A 141 1.11 8.23 0.10
C GLY A 141 0.31 8.50 1.36
N GLY A 142 0.31 7.53 2.27
CA GLY A 142 -0.42 7.59 3.52
C GLY A 142 0.35 8.23 4.68
N PHE A 143 1.68 8.31 4.59
CA PHE A 143 2.57 8.58 5.73
C PHE A 143 2.34 7.59 6.89
N ASN A 144 1.97 6.36 6.54
CA ASN A 144 1.64 5.25 7.44
C ASN A 144 2.59 4.08 7.22
N GLU A 145 3.85 4.25 7.61
CA GLU A 145 4.86 3.21 7.46
C GLU A 145 4.73 2.16 8.56
N TRP A 146 4.65 0.89 8.15
CA TRP A 146 4.57 -0.27 9.03
C TRP A 146 5.51 -1.38 8.59
N LYS A 147 6.18 -2.03 9.55
CA LYS A 147 6.77 -3.35 9.29
C LYS A 147 5.67 -4.36 9.05
N ASN A 148 5.86 -5.24 8.10
CA ASN A 148 4.85 -6.27 7.78
C ASN A 148 4.44 -7.08 9.01
N ILE A 149 5.39 -7.45 9.88
CA ILE A 149 5.06 -8.24 11.07
C ILE A 149 4.20 -7.47 12.07
N ASP A 150 4.44 -6.17 12.26
CA ASP A 150 3.67 -5.36 13.21
C ASP A 150 2.27 -5.08 12.67
N LEU A 151 2.16 -4.78 11.38
CA LEU A 151 0.90 -4.68 10.68
C LEU A 151 0.07 -5.97 10.80
N ILE A 152 0.70 -7.14 10.60
CA ILE A 152 0.04 -8.45 10.74
C ILE A 152 -0.51 -8.63 12.16
N ARG A 153 0.23 -8.25 13.18
CA ARG A 153 -0.25 -8.30 14.58
C ARG A 153 -1.45 -7.40 14.81
N VAL A 154 -1.46 -6.20 14.24
CA VAL A 154 -2.63 -5.29 14.30
C VAL A 154 -3.83 -5.95 13.63
N ILE A 155 -3.68 -6.54 12.45
CA ILE A 155 -4.75 -7.29 11.77
C ILE A 155 -5.27 -8.42 12.66
N VAL A 156 -4.37 -9.27 13.17
CA VAL A 156 -4.73 -10.42 14.03
C VAL A 156 -5.56 -9.98 15.23
N ARG A 157 -5.09 -8.98 15.98
CA ARG A 157 -5.79 -8.46 17.16
C ARG A 157 -7.17 -7.89 16.80
N THR A 158 -7.24 -7.13 15.70
CA THR A 158 -8.49 -6.54 15.23
C THR A 158 -9.50 -7.60 14.83
N VAL A 159 -9.08 -8.63 14.06
CA VAL A 159 -9.95 -9.73 13.63
C VAL A 159 -10.40 -10.55 14.83
N ASP A 160 -9.50 -10.94 15.74
CA ASP A 160 -9.84 -11.70 16.95
C ASP A 160 -10.88 -10.95 17.78
N ARG A 161 -10.66 -9.66 18.05
CA ARG A 161 -11.60 -8.82 18.81
C ARG A 161 -12.97 -8.75 18.15
N LEU A 162 -13.03 -8.55 16.83
CA LEU A 162 -14.30 -8.44 16.10
C LEU A 162 -15.04 -9.78 15.97
N LEU A 163 -14.32 -10.90 16.04
CA LEU A 163 -14.91 -12.26 16.11
C LEU A 163 -15.25 -12.70 17.54
N GLY A 164 -14.99 -11.88 18.56
CA GLY A 164 -15.21 -12.23 19.96
C GLY A 164 -14.20 -13.22 20.55
N ASN A 165 -13.06 -13.40 19.89
CA ASN A 165 -11.93 -14.18 20.42
C ASN A 165 -11.08 -13.34 21.39
N PRO A 166 -10.30 -13.98 22.28
CA PRO A 166 -9.25 -13.27 23.00
C PRO A 166 -8.29 -12.58 22.02
N GLU A 167 -7.99 -11.31 22.26
CA GLU A 167 -7.14 -10.51 21.39
C GLU A 167 -5.75 -11.13 21.24
N GLY A 168 -5.31 -11.33 20.00
CA GLY A 168 -4.03 -11.98 19.68
C GLY A 168 -4.06 -13.52 19.70
N ALA A 169 -5.20 -14.14 19.96
CA ALA A 169 -5.32 -15.61 20.01
C ALA A 169 -4.88 -16.29 18.69
N SER A 170 -5.02 -15.58 17.57
CA SER A 170 -4.64 -16.06 16.24
C SER A 170 -3.17 -15.79 15.87
N GLU A 171 -2.36 -15.13 16.73
CA GLU A 171 -0.92 -14.94 16.46
C GLU A 171 -0.18 -16.28 16.30
N LYS A 172 -0.65 -17.35 16.93
CA LYS A 172 -0.13 -18.72 16.76
C LYS A 172 -0.24 -19.29 15.34
N LEU A 173 -1.03 -18.66 14.48
CA LEU A 173 -1.17 -19.04 13.08
C LEU A 173 -0.05 -18.45 12.21
N ILE A 174 0.73 -17.49 12.72
CA ILE A 174 1.85 -16.89 12.00
C ILE A 174 2.89 -17.97 11.71
N THR A 175 3.24 -18.11 10.43
CA THR A 175 4.25 -19.03 9.94
C THR A 175 5.25 -18.27 9.07
N TYR A 176 6.54 -18.42 9.37
CA TYR A 176 7.58 -17.76 8.57
C TYR A 176 7.94 -18.64 7.38
N VAL A 177 7.97 -18.01 6.20
CA VAL A 177 8.32 -18.69 4.94
C VAL A 177 9.54 -18.01 4.31
N THR A 178 10.18 -18.70 3.35
CA THR A 178 11.33 -18.13 2.62
C THR A 178 10.95 -16.81 1.97
N ASP A 179 11.82 -15.81 2.10
CA ASP A 179 11.57 -14.49 1.50
C ASP A 179 11.64 -14.54 -0.02
N ARG A 180 10.97 -13.59 -0.66
CA ARG A 180 10.95 -13.45 -2.11
C ARG A 180 12.28 -12.90 -2.60
N ALA A 181 12.77 -13.39 -3.74
CA ALA A 181 13.92 -12.79 -4.41
C ALA A 181 13.61 -11.34 -4.81
N GLY A 182 14.55 -10.43 -4.57
CA GLY A 182 14.36 -9.01 -4.88
C GLY A 182 13.29 -8.30 -4.05
N HIS A 183 13.06 -8.75 -2.82
CA HIS A 183 12.08 -8.14 -1.94
C HIS A 183 12.66 -6.89 -1.27
N ASP A 184 12.35 -5.74 -1.80
CA ASP A 184 12.82 -4.44 -1.31
C ASP A 184 12.48 -4.21 0.16
N MET A 185 13.41 -3.58 0.89
CA MET A 185 13.31 -3.46 2.34
C MET A 185 12.29 -2.40 2.75
N ARG A 186 12.30 -1.20 2.13
CA ARG A 186 11.44 -0.10 2.54
C ARG A 186 10.92 0.67 1.33
N TYR A 187 9.63 0.97 1.37
CA TYR A 187 8.98 1.97 0.52
C TYR A 187 8.34 3.04 1.40
N ALA A 188 8.64 4.29 1.10
CA ALA A 188 8.03 5.45 1.73
C ALA A 188 7.93 6.58 0.70
N ILE A 189 6.74 7.11 0.50
CA ILE A 189 6.46 8.07 -0.56
C ILE A 189 6.06 9.42 0.02
N ASP A 190 6.55 10.49 -0.58
CA ASP A 190 6.25 11.86 -0.20
C ASP A 190 5.07 12.43 -1.00
N SER A 191 3.94 12.63 -0.36
CA SER A 191 2.75 13.24 -0.96
C SER A 191 2.59 14.74 -0.63
N ARG A 192 3.61 15.40 -0.09
CA ARG A 192 3.54 16.83 0.27
C ARG A 192 3.30 17.75 -0.92
N LYS A 193 3.78 17.38 -2.13
CA LYS A 193 3.45 18.11 -3.36
C LYS A 193 1.94 18.14 -3.58
N LEU A 194 1.28 16.99 -3.51
CA LEU A 194 -0.16 16.85 -3.69
C LEU A 194 -0.94 17.70 -2.66
N LYS A 195 -0.50 17.71 -1.40
CA LYS A 195 -1.08 18.58 -0.36
C LYS A 195 -0.89 20.05 -0.67
N ARG A 196 0.32 20.47 -1.03
CA ARG A 196 0.66 21.86 -1.29
C ARG A 196 -0.10 22.43 -2.49
N GLU A 197 -0.19 21.66 -3.59
CA GLU A 197 -0.74 22.14 -4.85
C GLU A 197 -2.25 21.95 -4.96
N LEU A 198 -2.78 20.86 -4.46
CA LEU A 198 -4.18 20.47 -4.64
C LEU A 198 -4.98 20.37 -3.34
N GLY A 199 -4.34 20.51 -2.18
CA GLY A 199 -4.99 20.51 -0.86
C GLY A 199 -5.40 19.11 -0.37
N TRP A 200 -4.96 18.04 -1.04
CA TRP A 200 -5.29 16.68 -0.64
C TRP A 200 -4.35 16.18 0.47
N GLN A 201 -4.90 15.42 1.40
CA GLN A 201 -4.15 14.63 2.38
C GLN A 201 -4.97 13.40 2.78
N PRO A 202 -4.32 12.32 3.26
CA PRO A 202 -5.03 11.15 3.76
C PRO A 202 -5.90 11.52 4.96
N SER A 203 -7.06 10.88 5.08
CA SER A 203 -8.04 11.16 6.13
C SER A 203 -8.01 10.16 7.29
N LEU A 204 -7.43 8.97 7.06
CA LEU A 204 -7.38 7.89 8.04
C LEU A 204 -5.95 7.48 8.35
N GLN A 205 -5.69 7.22 9.63
CA GLN A 205 -4.54 6.44 10.06
C GLN A 205 -4.80 4.95 9.90
N PHE A 206 -3.73 4.14 9.90
CA PHE A 206 -3.85 2.71 9.61
C PHE A 206 -4.78 1.97 10.57
N GLU A 207 -4.68 2.24 11.87
CA GLU A 207 -5.47 1.55 12.90
C GLU A 207 -6.99 1.76 12.73
N GLU A 208 -7.40 2.98 12.37
CA GLU A 208 -8.82 3.26 12.09
C GLU A 208 -9.27 2.63 10.77
N GLY A 209 -8.43 2.73 9.75
CA GLY A 209 -8.71 2.19 8.43
C GLY A 209 -8.76 0.66 8.43
N ILE A 210 -7.88 -0.01 9.20
CA ILE A 210 -7.87 -1.47 9.28
C ILE A 210 -9.12 -2.01 9.99
N GLU A 211 -9.62 -1.33 11.02
CA GLU A 211 -10.87 -1.74 11.65
C GLU A 211 -12.04 -1.68 10.68
N LYS A 212 -12.19 -0.58 9.92
CA LYS A 212 -13.21 -0.47 8.87
C LYS A 212 -13.07 -1.57 7.83
N THR A 213 -11.84 -1.85 7.40
CA THR A 213 -11.53 -2.89 6.42
C THR A 213 -11.92 -4.27 6.92
N VAL A 214 -11.51 -4.64 8.14
CA VAL A 214 -11.85 -5.94 8.72
C VAL A 214 -13.35 -6.10 8.87
N ARG A 215 -14.08 -5.09 9.38
CA ARG A 215 -15.55 -5.11 9.48
C ARG A 215 -16.17 -5.39 8.12
N TRP A 216 -15.73 -4.66 7.08
CA TRP A 216 -16.26 -4.86 5.75
C TRP A 216 -16.10 -6.32 5.27
N TYR A 217 -14.90 -6.91 5.42
CA TYR A 217 -14.68 -8.30 5.02
C TYR A 217 -15.49 -9.30 5.85
N LEU A 218 -15.70 -9.05 7.14
CA LEU A 218 -16.52 -9.91 7.99
C LEU A 218 -18.01 -9.81 7.64
N GLU A 219 -18.47 -8.67 7.19
CA GLU A 219 -19.86 -8.43 6.78
C GLU A 219 -20.15 -8.86 5.34
N ASN A 220 -19.13 -8.95 4.48
CA ASN A 220 -19.25 -9.29 3.06
C ASN A 220 -18.59 -10.64 2.71
N GLN A 221 -18.91 -11.66 3.50
CA GLN A 221 -18.30 -12.98 3.34
C GLN A 221 -18.67 -13.67 2.02
N SER A 222 -19.90 -13.49 1.54
CA SER A 222 -20.32 -14.05 0.26
C SER A 222 -19.42 -13.54 -0.90
N TRP A 223 -19.11 -12.25 -0.92
CA TRP A 223 -18.19 -11.69 -1.89
C TRP A 223 -16.79 -12.34 -1.82
N MET A 224 -16.28 -12.55 -0.61
CA MET A 224 -15.00 -13.21 -0.40
C MET A 224 -15.03 -14.67 -0.87
N ASP A 225 -16.09 -15.40 -0.52
CA ASP A 225 -16.27 -16.82 -0.85
C ASP A 225 -16.42 -17.00 -2.37
N ASP A 226 -17.17 -16.15 -3.06
CA ASP A 226 -17.35 -16.17 -4.52
C ASP A 226 -16.00 -16.01 -5.26
N ILE A 227 -15.13 -15.12 -4.78
CA ILE A 227 -13.82 -14.91 -5.38
C ILE A 227 -12.87 -16.08 -5.06
N THR A 228 -12.84 -16.54 -3.81
CA THR A 228 -11.92 -17.59 -3.37
C THR A 228 -12.31 -18.98 -3.91
N SER A 229 -13.59 -19.23 -4.22
CA SER A 229 -14.02 -20.44 -4.93
C SER A 229 -13.59 -20.49 -6.39
N GLY A 230 -13.29 -19.34 -6.99
CA GLY A 230 -12.97 -19.22 -8.41
C GLY A 230 -14.20 -19.26 -9.33
N GLU A 231 -15.41 -19.28 -8.80
CA GLU A 231 -16.65 -19.37 -9.62
C GLU A 231 -16.81 -18.18 -10.56
N TYR A 232 -16.31 -16.99 -10.19
CA TYR A 232 -16.32 -15.81 -11.05
C TYR A 232 -15.55 -16.00 -12.37
N GLN A 233 -14.67 -17.00 -12.48
CA GLN A 233 -13.92 -17.29 -13.72
C GLN A 233 -14.74 -18.12 -14.72
N GLN A 234 -15.95 -18.55 -14.36
CA GLN A 234 -16.81 -19.38 -15.19
C GLN A 234 -17.79 -18.55 -16.08
N TYR A 235 -17.72 -17.21 -16.00
CA TYR A 235 -18.58 -16.30 -16.76
C TYR A 235 -17.83 -15.57 -17.88
#